data_5ce819e6465ca188d5c2af6a00bd4993
#
_entry.id   5ce819e6465ca188d5c2af6a00bd4993
#
_cell.length_a   1.000
_cell.length_b   1.000
_cell.length_c   1.000
_cell.angle_alpha   90.00
_cell.angle_beta   90.00
_cell.angle_gamma   90.00
#
_symmetry.space_group_name_H-M   'P 1'
#
loop_
_entity.id
_entity.type
_entity.pdbx_description
1 polymer ?
#
loop_
_entity_poly.entity_id
_entity_poly.type
_entity_poly.pdbx_seq_one_letter_code
_entity_poly.pdbx_strand_id
1 'polypeptide(L)'
;MKIMRGLFLVIFLTACQSSLIADLVTQSGQALYHDDFSDPASGWPQTVSANGSRGYAGGAYEMLVQSAGYDLVALSRQVYDDVQIEVDATRLAGPVYNRFGLICRFQDIDNFYIFIISSDGYYAIAKIKSGAASLLGQEMMAYSAVIEQGSRPNHLRFDCIGNTLTGTVNGQTLAITNDADLSGGDAGLITGAFDESGVDIAFDNFVVYKP
;
A
#
# COMPACT_ATOMS: atom_id res chain seq x y z
N MET A 1 -38.10 -72.42 23.33
CA MET A 1 -36.84 -71.65 23.33
C MET A 1 -36.77 -70.84 22.08
N LYS A 2 -37.25 -69.59 22.11
CA LYS A 2 -37.30 -68.67 20.93
C LYS A 2 -36.31 -67.52 21.20
N ILE A 3 -35.31 -67.44 20.34
CA ILE A 3 -34.28 -66.43 20.35
C ILE A 3 -34.78 -65.22 19.55
N MET A 4 -34.95 -64.08 20.23
CA MET A 4 -35.37 -62.82 19.62
C MET A 4 -34.11 -62.04 19.25
N ARG A 5 -33.84 -61.87 17.95
CA ARG A 5 -32.77 -61.06 17.39
C ARG A 5 -33.22 -59.59 17.39
N GLY A 6 -32.63 -58.77 18.22
CA GLY A 6 -32.80 -57.31 18.17
C GLY A 6 -31.96 -56.71 17.07
N LEU A 7 -32.61 -55.95 16.21
CA LEU A 7 -32.02 -55.19 15.12
C LEU A 7 -31.62 -53.78 15.67
N PHE A 8 -30.31 -53.57 15.79
CA PHE A 8 -29.78 -52.24 16.11
C PHE A 8 -29.73 -51.38 14.85
N LEU A 9 -30.54 -50.34 14.79
CA LEU A 9 -30.50 -49.30 13.73
C LEU A 9 -29.48 -48.26 14.14
N VAL A 10 -28.33 -48.25 13.49
CA VAL A 10 -27.31 -47.20 13.63
C VAL A 10 -27.69 -46.03 12.71
N ILE A 11 -28.12 -44.91 13.31
CA ILE A 11 -28.36 -43.65 12.58
C ILE A 11 -27.02 -42.93 12.46
N PHE A 12 -26.47 -42.89 11.24
CA PHE A 12 -25.38 -41.99 10.87
C PHE A 12 -25.92 -40.59 10.71
N LEU A 13 -25.70 -39.72 11.67
CA LEU A 13 -25.84 -38.27 11.52
C LEU A 13 -24.60 -37.77 10.75
N THR A 14 -24.80 -37.46 9.47
CA THR A 14 -23.80 -36.77 8.65
C THR A 14 -23.70 -35.33 9.13
N ALA A 15 -22.65 -35.01 9.87
CA ALA A 15 -22.26 -33.64 10.18
C ALA A 15 -21.63 -33.05 8.90
N CYS A 16 -22.44 -32.34 8.12
CA CYS A 16 -21.97 -31.55 6.99
C CYS A 16 -22.49 -30.13 7.17
N GLN A 17 -21.71 -29.28 7.89
CA GLN A 17 -21.85 -27.83 7.86
C GLN A 17 -20.85 -27.16 8.81
N SER A 18 -19.60 -27.01 8.39
CA SER A 18 -18.69 -26.05 9.02
C SER A 18 -17.54 -25.55 8.13
N SER A 19 -17.54 -25.83 6.81
CA SER A 19 -16.45 -25.40 5.94
C SER A 19 -16.59 -23.98 5.39
N LEU A 20 -17.82 -23.47 5.21
CA LEU A 20 -18.02 -22.17 4.55
C LEU A 20 -17.67 -20.95 5.43
N ILE A 21 -17.79 -21.06 6.74
CA ILE A 21 -17.47 -19.95 7.65
C ILE A 21 -15.97 -19.90 7.94
N ALA A 22 -15.29 -21.03 7.98
CA ALA A 22 -13.84 -21.10 8.17
C ALA A 22 -13.09 -20.49 6.96
N ASP A 23 -13.56 -20.70 5.71
CA ASP A 23 -12.95 -20.12 4.52
C ASP A 23 -13.12 -18.58 4.43
N LEU A 24 -14.21 -18.04 4.95
CA LEU A 24 -14.42 -16.58 5.00
C LEU A 24 -13.53 -15.88 6.04
N VAL A 25 -13.24 -16.52 7.16
CA VAL A 25 -12.40 -15.95 8.22
C VAL A 25 -10.91 -16.08 7.91
N THR A 26 -10.51 -17.08 7.11
CA THR A 26 -9.09 -17.27 6.70
C THR A 26 -8.67 -16.41 5.52
N GLN A 27 -9.58 -15.69 4.85
CA GLN A 27 -9.24 -14.85 3.69
C GLN A 27 -8.91 -13.38 4.02
N SER A 28 -9.39 -12.86 5.15
CA SER A 28 -9.02 -11.50 5.60
C SER A 28 -7.59 -11.50 6.16
N GLY A 29 -6.76 -10.56 5.70
CA GLY A 29 -5.36 -10.46 6.08
C GLY A 29 -4.42 -11.43 5.34
N GLN A 30 -4.90 -12.15 4.32
CA GLN A 30 -4.02 -12.95 3.46
C GLN A 30 -3.16 -12.02 2.59
N ALA A 31 -1.83 -12.23 2.60
CA ALA A 31 -0.94 -11.53 1.67
C ALA A 31 -1.22 -11.98 0.23
N LEU A 32 -1.59 -11.02 -0.60
CA LEU A 32 -1.78 -11.19 -2.04
C LEU A 32 -0.47 -11.03 -2.81
N TYR A 33 0.40 -10.16 -2.28
CA TYR A 33 1.72 -9.87 -2.82
C TYR A 33 2.66 -9.47 -1.67
N HIS A 34 3.93 -9.84 -1.79
CA HIS A 34 4.98 -9.44 -0.84
C HIS A 34 6.32 -9.32 -1.57
N ASP A 35 7.08 -8.28 -1.27
CA ASP A 35 8.44 -8.09 -1.74
C ASP A 35 9.28 -7.38 -0.67
N ASP A 36 10.35 -8.03 -0.22
CA ASP A 36 11.34 -7.46 0.69
C ASP A 36 12.53 -6.83 -0.07
N PHE A 37 12.40 -6.72 -1.40
CA PHE A 37 13.37 -6.16 -2.32
C PHE A 37 14.80 -6.75 -2.26
N SER A 38 14.97 -7.91 -1.60
CA SER A 38 16.24 -8.62 -1.53
C SER A 38 16.62 -9.28 -2.86
N ASP A 39 15.62 -9.63 -3.70
CA ASP A 39 15.81 -10.18 -5.04
C ASP A 39 15.64 -9.09 -6.12
N PRO A 40 16.72 -8.61 -6.78
CA PRO A 40 16.60 -7.60 -7.84
C PRO A 40 15.88 -8.09 -9.10
N ALA A 41 15.49 -9.37 -9.16
CA ALA A 41 14.70 -9.94 -10.24
C ALA A 41 13.21 -10.10 -9.89
N SER A 42 12.75 -9.63 -8.73
CA SER A 42 11.35 -9.76 -8.27
C SER A 42 10.31 -9.02 -9.15
N GLY A 43 10.77 -8.14 -10.06
CA GLY A 43 9.92 -7.63 -11.15
C GLY A 43 9.58 -6.14 -11.09
N TRP A 44 10.03 -5.41 -10.07
CA TRP A 44 9.82 -3.96 -10.01
C TRP A 44 10.65 -3.24 -11.08
N PRO A 45 10.16 -2.09 -11.59
CA PRO A 45 10.83 -1.38 -12.66
C PRO A 45 12.20 -0.84 -12.22
N GLN A 46 13.20 -1.00 -13.06
CA GLN A 46 14.54 -0.42 -12.88
C GLN A 46 14.78 0.58 -14.01
N THR A 47 14.93 1.86 -13.67
CA THR A 47 15.10 2.93 -14.67
C THR A 47 16.06 4.00 -14.17
N VAL A 48 16.80 4.59 -15.11
CA VAL A 48 17.62 5.79 -14.88
C VAL A 48 17.26 6.80 -15.97
N SER A 49 17.00 8.05 -15.56
CA SER A 49 16.67 9.17 -16.45
C SER A 49 17.27 10.47 -15.93
N ALA A 50 17.10 11.55 -16.66
CA ALA A 50 17.48 12.89 -16.20
C ALA A 50 16.65 13.36 -14.98
N ASN A 51 15.43 12.86 -14.82
CA ASN A 51 14.55 13.22 -13.71
C ASN A 51 14.77 12.40 -12.43
N GLY A 52 15.54 11.30 -12.52
CA GLY A 52 15.84 10.46 -11.39
C GLY A 52 15.99 8.99 -11.76
N SER A 53 16.13 8.16 -10.73
CA SER A 53 16.29 6.72 -10.86
C SER A 53 15.41 5.98 -9.86
N ARG A 54 15.09 4.73 -10.19
CA ARG A 54 14.44 3.77 -9.30
C ARG A 54 14.96 2.39 -9.59
N GLY A 55 15.11 1.58 -8.54
CA GLY A 55 15.62 0.21 -8.65
C GLY A 55 16.05 -0.36 -7.31
N TYR A 56 16.59 -1.57 -7.34
CA TYR A 56 17.04 -2.28 -6.14
C TYR A 56 18.44 -1.82 -5.75
N ALA A 57 18.64 -1.52 -4.48
CA ALA A 57 19.95 -1.19 -3.92
C ALA A 57 19.98 -1.54 -2.41
N GLY A 58 21.07 -2.18 -1.97
CA GLY A 58 21.30 -2.47 -0.56
C GLY A 58 20.28 -3.39 0.13
N GLY A 59 19.49 -4.15 -0.64
CA GLY A 59 18.39 -4.97 -0.10
C GLY A 59 17.09 -4.19 0.09
N ALA A 60 16.96 -3.02 -0.53
CA ALA A 60 15.77 -2.19 -0.53
C ALA A 60 15.43 -1.74 -1.96
N TYR A 61 14.29 -1.07 -2.15
CA TYR A 61 13.95 -0.43 -3.42
C TYR A 61 14.11 1.09 -3.28
N GLU A 62 15.10 1.64 -3.98
CA GLU A 62 15.44 3.06 -3.90
C GLU A 62 14.79 3.86 -5.04
N MET A 63 14.30 5.06 -4.69
CA MET A 63 13.72 6.02 -5.63
C MET A 63 14.34 7.40 -5.40
N LEU A 64 15.24 7.80 -6.33
CA LEU A 64 15.92 9.09 -6.32
C LEU A 64 15.29 10.04 -7.32
N VAL A 65 14.71 11.15 -6.85
CA VAL A 65 14.14 12.22 -7.69
C VAL A 65 15.15 13.36 -7.83
N GLN A 66 15.64 13.58 -9.04
CA GLN A 66 16.66 14.59 -9.37
C GLN A 66 16.11 15.87 -9.98
N SER A 67 14.80 15.98 -10.16
CA SER A 67 14.15 17.19 -10.69
C SER A 67 13.11 17.70 -9.70
N ALA A 68 13.16 18.99 -9.39
CA ALA A 68 12.11 19.66 -8.60
C ALA A 68 10.75 19.59 -9.31
N GLY A 69 9.67 19.43 -8.52
CA GLY A 69 8.31 19.32 -9.05
C GLY A 69 8.00 17.98 -9.74
N TYR A 70 8.88 16.99 -9.63
CA TYR A 70 8.72 15.71 -10.32
C TYR A 70 8.39 14.57 -9.35
N ASP A 71 7.56 13.65 -9.82
CA ASP A 71 7.21 12.40 -9.12
C ASP A 71 7.70 11.20 -9.90
N LEU A 72 8.31 10.25 -9.20
CA LEU A 72 8.55 8.90 -9.66
C LEU A 72 7.49 7.97 -9.06
N VAL A 73 6.98 7.03 -9.85
CA VAL A 73 6.08 5.96 -9.40
C VAL A 73 6.69 4.60 -9.74
N ALA A 74 6.46 3.61 -8.87
CA ALA A 74 6.82 2.22 -9.11
C ALA A 74 5.63 1.33 -8.74
N LEU A 75 5.30 0.34 -9.58
CA LEU A 75 4.09 -0.45 -9.46
C LEU A 75 4.41 -1.93 -9.34
N SER A 76 3.57 -2.65 -8.58
CA SER A 76 3.68 -4.10 -8.36
C SER A 76 3.33 -4.93 -9.60
N ARG A 77 2.72 -4.29 -10.61
CA ARG A 77 2.23 -4.89 -11.87
C ARG A 77 1.14 -5.95 -11.67
N GLN A 78 0.33 -5.75 -10.64
CA GLN A 78 -0.83 -6.57 -10.35
C GLN A 78 -2.05 -5.69 -10.11
N VAL A 79 -3.21 -6.15 -10.57
CA VAL A 79 -4.48 -5.43 -10.42
C VAL A 79 -5.23 -5.97 -9.21
N TYR A 80 -5.71 -5.05 -8.39
CA TYR A 80 -6.47 -5.35 -7.17
C TYR A 80 -7.77 -4.55 -7.16
N ASP A 81 -8.76 -5.06 -6.44
CA ASP A 81 -9.99 -4.32 -6.10
C ASP A 81 -9.79 -3.60 -4.74
N ASP A 82 -10.27 -4.21 -3.65
CA ASP A 82 -10.04 -3.71 -2.31
C ASP A 82 -8.74 -4.27 -1.74
N VAL A 83 -7.92 -3.40 -1.13
CA VAL A 83 -6.60 -3.76 -0.60
C VAL A 83 -6.23 -3.01 0.66
N GLN A 84 -5.34 -3.61 1.44
CA GLN A 84 -4.50 -2.98 2.45
C GLN A 84 -3.05 -3.08 1.98
N ILE A 85 -2.35 -1.97 1.89
CA ILE A 85 -0.97 -1.90 1.39
C ILE A 85 -0.08 -1.39 2.50
N GLU A 86 1.04 -2.06 2.73
CA GLU A 86 2.02 -1.68 3.76
C GLU A 86 3.41 -1.59 3.17
N VAL A 87 4.26 -0.71 3.72
CA VAL A 87 5.67 -0.56 3.37
C VAL A 87 6.44 0.14 4.48
N ASP A 88 7.70 -0.20 4.65
CA ASP A 88 8.66 0.58 5.42
C ASP A 88 9.36 1.58 4.50
N ALA A 89 9.42 2.85 4.89
CA ALA A 89 10.02 3.92 4.09
C ALA A 89 11.03 4.74 4.89
N THR A 90 12.20 4.97 4.30
CA THR A 90 13.30 5.71 4.93
C THR A 90 13.87 6.73 3.96
N ARG A 91 13.96 8.01 4.37
CA ARG A 91 14.68 9.02 3.59
C ARG A 91 16.19 8.81 3.74
N LEU A 92 16.87 8.59 2.62
CA LEU A 92 18.33 8.44 2.57
C LEU A 92 19.01 9.79 2.42
N ALA A 93 18.49 10.66 1.52
CA ALA A 93 19.09 11.96 1.22
C ALA A 93 18.05 12.99 0.75
N GLY A 94 18.52 14.22 0.53
CA GLY A 94 17.75 15.32 -0.01
C GLY A 94 16.97 16.13 1.04
N PRO A 95 16.12 17.08 0.57
CA PRO A 95 15.34 17.95 1.45
C PRO A 95 14.31 17.17 2.28
N VAL A 96 13.97 17.68 3.47
CA VAL A 96 12.89 17.12 4.30
C VAL A 96 11.50 17.53 3.78
N TYR A 97 11.41 18.64 3.07
CA TYR A 97 10.22 19.07 2.33
C TYR A 97 10.13 18.26 1.03
N ASN A 98 9.51 17.11 1.12
CA ASN A 98 9.40 16.12 0.07
C ASN A 98 8.04 15.41 0.15
N ARG A 99 7.80 14.40 -0.70
CA ARG A 99 6.65 13.51 -0.59
C ARG A 99 7.02 12.10 -0.99
N PHE A 100 6.53 11.12 -0.24
CA PHE A 100 6.67 9.71 -0.57
C PHE A 100 5.58 8.89 0.10
N GLY A 101 5.29 7.72 -0.45
CA GLY A 101 4.26 6.87 0.12
C GLY A 101 3.72 5.81 -0.83
N LEU A 102 2.44 5.52 -0.67
CA LEU A 102 1.73 4.39 -1.27
C LEU A 102 0.74 4.86 -2.34
N ILE A 103 0.59 4.02 -3.36
CA ILE A 103 -0.39 4.17 -4.44
C ILE A 103 -1.39 3.03 -4.35
N CYS A 104 -2.68 3.31 -4.51
CA CYS A 104 -3.70 2.30 -4.80
C CYS A 104 -4.56 2.69 -6.00
N ARG A 105 -5.23 1.68 -6.58
CA ARG A 105 -6.14 1.84 -7.71
C ARG A 105 -5.52 2.60 -8.88
N PHE A 106 -4.25 2.31 -9.16
CA PHE A 106 -3.56 2.89 -10.30
C PHE A 106 -4.12 2.29 -11.58
N GLN A 107 -4.82 3.09 -12.37
CA GLN A 107 -5.35 2.73 -13.67
C GLN A 107 -4.39 3.17 -14.80
N ASP A 108 -3.85 4.36 -14.68
CA ASP A 108 -2.83 4.96 -15.52
C ASP A 108 -2.16 6.14 -14.79
N ILE A 109 -1.20 6.82 -15.43
CA ILE A 109 -0.46 7.94 -14.82
C ILE A 109 -1.34 9.15 -14.48
N ASP A 110 -2.52 9.23 -15.05
CA ASP A 110 -3.46 10.33 -14.86
C ASP A 110 -4.58 9.98 -13.86
N ASN A 111 -4.67 8.71 -13.39
CA ASN A 111 -5.79 8.22 -12.60
C ASN A 111 -5.36 7.22 -11.52
N PHE A 112 -5.21 7.69 -10.26
CA PHE A 112 -4.87 6.87 -9.08
C PHE A 112 -5.07 7.62 -7.77
N TYR A 113 -5.07 6.89 -6.64
CA TYR A 113 -5.01 7.46 -5.29
C TYR A 113 -3.62 7.30 -4.69
N ILE A 114 -3.24 8.27 -3.83
CA ILE A 114 -2.01 8.22 -3.06
C ILE A 114 -2.27 8.54 -1.59
N PHE A 115 -1.54 7.87 -0.72
CA PHE A 115 -1.29 8.29 0.64
C PHE A 115 0.17 8.63 0.77
N ILE A 116 0.48 9.89 1.07
CA ILE A 116 1.83 10.42 1.14
C ILE A 116 2.13 11.00 2.51
N ILE A 117 3.38 10.89 2.89
CA ILE A 117 4.00 11.65 3.99
C ILE A 117 5.17 12.47 3.46
N SER A 118 5.65 13.40 4.28
CA SER A 118 6.90 14.13 4.06
C SER A 118 7.84 13.98 5.26
N SER A 119 9.14 14.14 5.02
CA SER A 119 10.17 13.93 6.06
C SER A 119 10.20 15.04 7.11
N ASP A 120 9.40 16.10 6.97
CA ASP A 120 9.17 17.16 7.95
C ASP A 120 7.87 16.94 8.76
N GLY A 121 7.18 15.81 8.59
CA GLY A 121 6.09 15.38 9.45
C GLY A 121 4.67 15.65 8.93
N TYR A 122 4.49 15.97 7.65
CA TYR A 122 3.17 16.20 7.06
C TYR A 122 2.67 14.97 6.32
N TYR A 123 1.33 14.88 6.16
CA TYR A 123 0.67 13.79 5.44
C TYR A 123 -0.55 14.26 4.67
N ALA A 124 -0.95 13.49 3.66
CA ALA A 124 -2.19 13.69 2.94
C ALA A 124 -2.65 12.40 2.23
N ILE A 125 -3.96 12.27 2.03
CA ILE A 125 -4.53 11.45 0.97
C ILE A 125 -4.85 12.37 -0.20
N ALA A 126 -4.46 11.96 -1.42
CA ALA A 126 -4.77 12.70 -2.62
C ALA A 126 -5.24 11.79 -3.75
N LYS A 127 -5.92 12.39 -4.71
CA LYS A 127 -6.35 11.77 -5.95
C LYS A 127 -5.70 12.48 -7.12
N ILE A 128 -5.18 11.71 -8.05
CA ILE A 128 -4.87 12.15 -9.39
C ILE A 128 -6.03 11.70 -10.27
N LYS A 129 -6.71 12.64 -10.92
CA LYS A 129 -7.83 12.37 -11.83
C LYS A 129 -7.68 13.19 -13.08
N SER A 130 -7.59 12.53 -14.25
CA SER A 130 -7.32 13.18 -15.54
C SER A 130 -6.08 14.09 -15.49
N GLY A 131 -5.02 13.64 -14.79
CA GLY A 131 -3.75 14.35 -14.61
C GLY A 131 -3.77 15.49 -13.59
N ALA A 132 -4.93 15.81 -12.99
CA ALA A 132 -5.03 16.85 -11.98
C ALA A 132 -4.98 16.24 -10.57
N ALA A 133 -4.09 16.76 -9.71
CA ALA A 133 -3.99 16.36 -8.31
C ALA A 133 -4.94 17.17 -7.43
N SER A 134 -5.62 16.50 -6.49
CA SER A 134 -6.44 17.11 -5.47
C SER A 134 -6.32 16.38 -4.13
N LEU A 135 -6.19 17.11 -3.03
CA LEU A 135 -6.23 16.53 -1.69
C LEU A 135 -7.65 16.09 -1.35
N LEU A 136 -7.78 15.01 -0.60
CA LEU A 136 -9.05 14.45 -0.15
C LEU A 136 -9.21 14.62 1.36
N GLY A 137 -10.35 15.18 1.76
CA GLY A 137 -10.68 15.37 3.18
C GLY A 137 -9.94 16.51 3.87
N GLN A 138 -9.06 17.25 3.17
CA GLN A 138 -8.30 18.38 3.71
C GLN A 138 -7.87 19.34 2.60
N GLU A 139 -7.63 20.62 2.94
CA GLU A 139 -7.22 21.66 1.98
C GLU A 139 -5.71 21.72 1.78
N MET A 140 -4.93 21.29 2.77
CA MET A 140 -3.46 21.22 2.74
C MET A 140 -2.98 19.98 3.49
N MET A 141 -1.71 19.60 3.31
CA MET A 141 -1.10 18.53 4.10
C MET A 141 -1.16 18.87 5.59
N ALA A 142 -1.55 17.91 6.43
CA ALA A 142 -1.66 18.08 7.87
C ALA A 142 -0.41 17.55 8.58
N TYR A 143 -0.02 18.18 9.69
CA TYR A 143 1.12 17.76 10.50
C TYR A 143 0.73 16.68 11.50
N SER A 144 1.62 15.70 11.71
CA SER A 144 1.51 14.72 12.80
C SER A 144 2.88 14.39 13.40
N ALA A 145 2.95 14.47 14.73
CA ALA A 145 4.16 14.08 15.49
C ALA A 145 4.40 12.55 15.48
N VAL A 146 3.47 11.75 14.97
CA VAL A 146 3.62 10.30 14.78
C VAL A 146 4.59 9.98 13.65
N ILE A 147 4.71 10.88 12.67
CA ILE A 147 5.66 10.74 11.57
C ILE A 147 7.07 11.01 12.10
N GLU A 148 7.90 9.99 12.02
CA GLU A 148 9.33 10.10 12.37
C GLU A 148 10.04 10.96 11.33
N GLN A 149 10.56 12.12 11.79
CA GLN A 149 11.14 13.13 10.90
C GLN A 149 12.59 12.80 10.51
N GLY A 150 13.04 13.42 9.42
CA GLY A 150 14.40 13.29 8.91
C GLY A 150 14.63 11.95 8.23
N SER A 151 15.66 11.21 8.67
CA SER A 151 16.07 9.92 8.08
C SER A 151 15.67 8.72 8.95
N ARG A 152 14.68 8.88 9.81
CA ARG A 152 14.14 7.76 10.59
C ARG A 152 13.09 7.01 9.77
N PRO A 153 13.05 5.67 9.86
CA PRO A 153 12.06 4.88 9.12
C PRO A 153 10.64 5.17 9.60
N ASN A 154 9.68 5.11 8.68
CA ASN A 154 8.26 5.12 8.96
C ASN A 154 7.60 3.90 8.34
N HIS A 155 6.72 3.24 9.09
CA HIS A 155 5.85 2.20 8.57
C HIS A 155 4.56 2.84 8.07
N LEU A 156 4.27 2.69 6.79
CA LEU A 156 3.10 3.25 6.12
C LEU A 156 2.10 2.15 5.80
N ARG A 157 0.82 2.46 5.98
CA ARG A 157 -0.28 1.63 5.52
C ARG A 157 -1.33 2.48 4.83
N PHE A 158 -1.83 1.99 3.70
CA PHE A 158 -2.90 2.60 2.94
C PHE A 158 -3.99 1.57 2.63
N ASP A 159 -5.17 1.75 3.20
CA ASP A 159 -6.33 0.90 2.97
C ASP A 159 -7.23 1.57 1.94
N CYS A 160 -7.55 0.83 0.86
CA CYS A 160 -8.46 1.25 -0.20
C CYS A 160 -9.58 0.22 -0.28
N ILE A 161 -10.65 0.42 0.53
CA ILE A 161 -11.73 -0.56 0.75
C ILE A 161 -13.09 0.09 0.43
N GLY A 162 -13.81 -0.44 -0.54
CA GLY A 162 -15.03 0.19 -1.04
C GLY A 162 -14.74 1.63 -1.47
N ASN A 163 -15.45 2.61 -0.92
CA ASN A 163 -15.19 4.03 -1.18
C ASN A 163 -14.33 4.69 -0.08
N THR A 164 -13.89 3.94 0.92
CA THR A 164 -13.12 4.49 2.05
C THR A 164 -11.63 4.32 1.80
N LEU A 165 -10.90 5.42 1.97
CA LEU A 165 -9.45 5.49 1.89
C LEU A 165 -8.92 5.84 3.28
N THR A 166 -8.01 5.02 3.83
CA THR A 166 -7.47 5.19 5.18
C THR A 166 -5.95 5.19 5.16
N GLY A 167 -5.34 6.26 5.63
CA GLY A 167 -3.89 6.40 5.77
C GLY A 167 -3.44 6.23 7.22
N THR A 168 -2.49 5.31 7.45
CA THR A 168 -1.94 4.99 8.77
C THR A 168 -0.42 5.10 8.72
N VAL A 169 0.18 5.69 9.75
CA VAL A 169 1.64 5.78 9.92
C VAL A 169 2.01 5.27 11.31
N ASN A 170 3.02 4.41 11.40
CA ASN A 170 3.54 3.85 12.65
C ASN A 170 2.43 3.29 13.57
N GLY A 171 1.43 2.64 12.96
CA GLY A 171 0.30 2.03 13.66
C GLY A 171 -0.83 2.99 14.06
N GLN A 172 -0.70 4.30 13.78
CA GLN A 172 -1.74 5.30 14.08
C GLN A 172 -2.42 5.78 12.80
N THR A 173 -3.74 5.66 12.72
CA THR A 173 -4.55 6.22 11.63
C THR A 173 -4.53 7.74 11.68
N LEU A 174 -4.09 8.36 10.59
CA LEU A 174 -3.95 9.82 10.46
C LEU A 174 -5.03 10.43 9.56
N ALA A 175 -5.47 9.70 8.53
CA ALA A 175 -6.46 10.19 7.58
C ALA A 175 -7.51 9.13 7.26
N ILE A 176 -8.76 9.54 7.17
CA ILE A 176 -9.88 8.75 6.64
C ILE A 176 -10.70 9.67 5.74
N THR A 177 -10.96 9.24 4.53
CA THR A 177 -11.80 9.98 3.58
C THR A 177 -12.60 9.02 2.70
N ASN A 178 -13.58 9.55 1.97
CA ASN A 178 -14.37 8.78 1.03
C ASN A 178 -14.28 9.39 -0.37
N ASP A 179 -14.00 8.56 -1.35
CA ASP A 179 -14.04 8.91 -2.77
C ASP A 179 -14.36 7.66 -3.59
N ALA A 180 -15.22 7.79 -4.60
CA ALA A 180 -15.71 6.68 -5.42
C ALA A 180 -15.30 6.80 -6.90
N ASP A 181 -14.42 7.72 -7.25
CA ASP A 181 -14.07 8.01 -8.65
C ASP A 181 -13.25 6.92 -9.32
N LEU A 182 -12.44 6.18 -8.54
CA LEU A 182 -11.59 5.10 -9.04
C LEU A 182 -11.90 3.81 -8.28
N SER A 183 -12.07 2.72 -9.01
CA SER A 183 -12.29 1.38 -8.47
C SER A 183 -11.30 0.42 -9.12
N GLY A 184 -10.56 -0.33 -8.29
CA GLY A 184 -9.57 -1.28 -8.78
C GLY A 184 -8.40 -0.65 -9.54
N GLY A 185 -7.31 -1.38 -9.61
CA GLY A 185 -6.07 -0.94 -10.26
C GLY A 185 -4.84 -1.50 -9.57
N ASP A 186 -3.65 -1.09 -10.03
CA ASP A 186 -2.38 -1.54 -9.47
C ASP A 186 -2.09 -0.83 -8.14
N ALA A 187 -1.21 -1.42 -7.34
CA ALA A 187 -0.66 -0.87 -6.11
C ALA A 187 0.84 -0.56 -6.30
N GLY A 188 1.34 0.42 -5.55
CA GLY A 188 2.75 0.75 -5.69
C GLY A 188 3.25 1.85 -4.77
N LEU A 189 4.38 2.41 -5.17
CA LEU A 189 5.18 3.39 -4.45
C LEU A 189 5.25 4.70 -5.22
N ILE A 190 5.33 5.82 -4.50
CA ILE A 190 5.57 7.15 -5.05
C ILE A 190 6.67 7.85 -4.25
N THR A 191 7.54 8.56 -4.95
CA THR A 191 8.50 9.52 -4.37
C THR A 191 8.52 10.77 -5.21
N GLY A 192 8.47 11.93 -4.57
CA GLY A 192 8.45 13.20 -5.27
C GLY A 192 9.20 14.32 -4.55
N ALA A 193 9.67 15.26 -5.35
CA ALA A 193 10.32 16.48 -4.91
C ALA A 193 9.33 17.66 -5.07
N PHE A 194 9.24 18.53 -4.07
CA PHE A 194 8.54 19.80 -4.21
C PHE A 194 9.44 20.81 -4.93
N ASP A 195 10.12 21.67 -4.19
CA ASP A 195 10.87 22.80 -4.73
C ASP A 195 12.35 22.47 -4.98
N GLU A 196 12.88 21.48 -4.28
CA GLU A 196 14.29 21.11 -4.32
C GLU A 196 14.45 19.64 -4.75
N SER A 197 15.42 19.38 -5.62
CA SER A 197 15.78 18.06 -6.11
C SER A 197 16.65 17.25 -5.12
N GLY A 198 16.92 15.99 -5.47
CA GLY A 198 17.80 15.11 -4.69
C GLY A 198 17.08 14.34 -3.58
N VAL A 199 15.73 14.24 -3.65
CA VAL A 199 14.94 13.40 -2.74
C VAL A 199 15.24 11.95 -3.01
N ASP A 200 15.77 11.24 -2.02
CA ASP A 200 16.14 9.83 -2.10
C ASP A 200 15.48 9.05 -0.98
N ILE A 201 14.62 8.10 -1.36
CA ILE A 201 13.82 7.29 -0.45
C ILE A 201 14.09 5.81 -0.72
N ALA A 202 14.40 5.06 0.33
CA ALA A 202 14.43 3.61 0.33
C ALA A 202 13.10 3.07 0.87
N PHE A 203 12.57 2.07 0.17
CA PHE A 203 11.40 1.30 0.58
C PHE A 203 11.78 -0.15 0.82
N ASP A 204 11.15 -0.76 1.82
CA ASP A 204 11.37 -2.16 2.19
C ASP A 204 10.05 -2.80 2.65
N ASN A 205 9.97 -4.14 2.62
CA ASN A 205 8.82 -4.89 3.12
C ASN A 205 7.46 -4.46 2.53
N PHE A 206 7.39 -4.29 1.21
CA PHE A 206 6.13 -3.96 0.54
C PHE A 206 5.19 -5.17 0.55
N VAL A 207 4.00 -4.99 1.10
CA VAL A 207 2.98 -6.05 1.18
C VAL A 207 1.62 -5.53 0.74
N VAL A 208 0.87 -6.34 0.00
CA VAL A 208 -0.53 -6.12 -0.30
C VAL A 208 -1.35 -7.24 0.33
N TYR A 209 -2.29 -6.89 1.17
CA TYR A 209 -3.21 -7.82 1.83
C TYR A 209 -4.61 -7.73 1.24
N LYS A 210 -5.32 -8.84 1.30
CA LYS A 210 -6.77 -8.87 1.16
C LYS A 210 -7.40 -8.34 2.45
N PRO A 211 -8.32 -7.33 2.38
CA PRO A 211 -9.03 -6.80 3.56
C PRO A 211 -9.91 -7.82 4.27
#